data_825123d63062e1a5a62294a2aab57c35
#
_entry.id   825123d63062e1a5a62294a2aab57c35
#
_cell.length_a   1.000
_cell.length_b   1.000
_cell.length_c   1.000
_cell.angle_alpha   90.00
_cell.angle_beta   90.00
_cell.angle_gamma   90.00
#
_symmetry.space_group_name_H-M   'P 1'
#
loop_
_entity.id
_entity.type
_entity.pdbx_description
1 polymer ?
#
loop_
_entity_poly.entity_id
_entity_poly.type
_entity_poly.pdbx_seq_one_letter_code
_entity_poly.pdbx_strand_id
1 'polypeptide(L)'
;DFARSPGHLVGKLDVEAVEFPIKGAVQVNIITVDEDYRGRGIAKALYGIVLTIMRRPLVAGSSQTPGGRRNWASLSQIPGVEMKGYVRLDEEDLETDPYDSDPRWAKKAEQNIDVIMGQLGGQYIGSQPGDYYFAFDVQPTTTGKELQAYVDSNLSKLYKNSTHSHVGLYAVWTGQ
;
A
#
# COMPACT_ATOMS: atom_id res chain seq x y z
N ASP A 1 -23.07 11.13 20.97
CA ASP A 1 -23.37 10.39 22.20
C ASP A 1 -23.63 8.93 21.87
N PHE A 2 -22.59 8.11 21.97
CA PHE A 2 -22.73 6.65 21.85
C PHE A 2 -23.26 6.15 23.21
N ALA A 3 -24.58 6.16 23.37
CA ALA A 3 -25.19 5.66 24.57
C ALA A 3 -24.79 4.20 24.86
N ARG A 4 -24.41 3.92 26.10
CA ARG A 4 -23.98 2.60 26.61
C ARG A 4 -25.15 1.60 26.67
N SER A 5 -25.76 1.34 25.51
CA SER A 5 -26.82 0.35 25.34
C SER A 5 -26.22 -1.01 24.97
N PRO A 6 -26.88 -2.13 25.28
CA PRO A 6 -26.51 -3.42 24.73
C PRO A 6 -26.44 -3.34 23.19
N GLY A 7 -25.26 -3.61 22.61
CA GLY A 7 -25.03 -3.43 21.17
C GLY A 7 -24.28 -2.14 20.78
N HIS A 8 -23.64 -1.46 21.74
CA HIS A 8 -22.79 -0.30 21.45
C HIS A 8 -21.64 -0.64 20.48
N LEU A 9 -21.57 0.12 19.37
CA LEU A 9 -20.53 -0.06 18.37
C LEU A 9 -19.22 0.58 18.86
N VAL A 10 -18.24 -0.24 19.23
CA VAL A 10 -16.96 0.23 19.76
C VAL A 10 -15.91 0.51 18.69
N GLY A 11 -16.09 -0.01 17.46
CA GLY A 11 -15.20 0.25 16.34
C GLY A 11 -15.81 -0.12 15.00
N LYS A 12 -15.42 0.61 13.96
CA LYS A 12 -15.85 0.40 12.59
C LYS A 12 -14.65 0.48 11.66
N LEU A 13 -14.54 -0.44 10.72
CA LEU A 13 -13.61 -0.40 9.59
C LEU A 13 -14.45 -0.31 8.31
N ASP A 14 -14.20 0.73 7.53
CA ASP A 14 -14.78 0.95 6.22
C ASP A 14 -13.71 0.69 5.17
N VAL A 15 -14.01 -0.20 4.22
CA VAL A 15 -13.09 -0.62 3.16
C VAL A 15 -13.80 -0.65 1.83
N GLU A 16 -13.07 -0.40 0.75
CA GLU A 16 -13.54 -0.55 -0.62
C GLU A 16 -12.71 -1.58 -1.40
N ALA A 17 -13.32 -2.27 -2.34
CA ALA A 17 -12.62 -3.21 -3.19
C ALA A 17 -11.72 -2.45 -4.17
N VAL A 18 -10.47 -2.92 -4.30
CA VAL A 18 -9.50 -2.38 -5.24
C VAL A 18 -8.83 -3.53 -6.01
N GLU A 19 -8.42 -3.25 -7.24
CA GLU A 19 -7.72 -4.24 -8.08
C GLU A 19 -6.19 -4.10 -7.99
N PHE A 20 -5.69 -2.95 -7.54
CA PHE A 20 -4.28 -2.63 -7.43
C PHE A 20 -3.95 -2.05 -6.04
N PRO A 21 -2.72 -2.24 -5.54
CA PRO A 21 -1.54 -2.88 -6.17
C PRO A 21 -1.63 -4.40 -6.28
N ILE A 22 -2.62 -5.03 -5.67
CA ILE A 22 -2.78 -6.48 -5.68
C ILE A 22 -4.26 -6.84 -5.89
N LYS A 23 -4.52 -7.75 -6.82
CA LYS A 23 -5.86 -8.18 -7.20
C LYS A 23 -6.64 -8.74 -6.02
N GLY A 24 -7.92 -8.33 -5.95
CA GLY A 24 -8.84 -8.79 -4.92
C GLY A 24 -8.62 -8.15 -3.54
N ALA A 25 -7.78 -7.12 -3.47
CA ALA A 25 -7.54 -6.37 -2.25
C ALA A 25 -8.75 -5.51 -1.83
N VAL A 26 -8.69 -5.04 -0.60
CA VAL A 26 -9.54 -3.96 -0.12
C VAL A 26 -8.69 -2.83 0.42
N GLN A 27 -9.06 -1.60 0.11
CA GLN A 27 -8.38 -0.41 0.62
C GLN A 27 -9.14 0.14 1.83
N VAL A 28 -8.40 0.57 2.82
CA VAL A 28 -8.96 1.22 4.01
C VAL A 28 -9.35 2.65 3.68
N ASN A 29 -10.66 2.95 3.74
CA ASN A 29 -11.17 4.30 3.65
C ASN A 29 -11.10 5.00 5.00
N ILE A 30 -11.68 4.36 6.03
CA ILE A 30 -11.70 4.91 7.38
C ILE A 30 -11.73 3.79 8.42
N ILE A 31 -11.02 4.02 9.52
CA ILE A 31 -11.15 3.23 10.73
C ILE A 31 -11.50 4.15 11.90
N THR A 32 -12.52 3.81 12.62
CA THR A 32 -12.99 4.55 13.81
C THR A 32 -13.03 3.60 15.00
N VAL A 33 -12.50 4.05 16.13
CA VAL A 33 -12.59 3.37 17.42
C VAL A 33 -13.07 4.39 18.45
N ASP A 34 -14.09 4.03 19.20
CA ASP A 34 -14.62 4.83 20.30
C ASP A 34 -13.49 5.21 21.27
N GLU A 35 -13.48 6.46 21.73
CA GLU A 35 -12.40 7.01 22.57
C GLU A 35 -12.14 6.21 23.82
N ASP A 36 -13.20 5.76 24.49
CA ASP A 36 -13.12 4.95 25.72
C ASP A 36 -12.50 3.56 25.49
N TYR A 37 -12.41 3.13 24.23
CA TYR A 37 -11.91 1.81 23.83
C TYR A 37 -10.59 1.86 23.04
N ARG A 38 -10.03 3.05 22.85
CA ARG A 38 -8.71 3.19 22.16
C ARG A 38 -7.60 2.53 22.97
N GLY A 39 -6.56 2.11 22.28
CA GLY A 39 -5.41 1.42 22.88
C GLY A 39 -5.64 -0.05 23.27
N ARG A 40 -6.83 -0.60 23.05
CA ARG A 40 -7.19 -1.99 23.38
C ARG A 40 -7.03 -2.97 22.20
N GLY A 41 -6.39 -2.56 21.12
CA GLY A 41 -6.13 -3.42 19.97
C GLY A 41 -7.31 -3.61 19.00
N ILE A 42 -8.42 -2.88 19.16
CA ILE A 42 -9.63 -3.04 18.33
C ILE A 42 -9.33 -2.79 16.86
N ALA A 43 -8.59 -1.73 16.51
CA ALA A 43 -8.20 -1.46 15.13
C ALA A 43 -7.37 -2.61 14.53
N LYS A 44 -6.40 -3.14 15.28
CA LYS A 44 -5.60 -4.29 14.86
C LYS A 44 -6.48 -5.54 14.66
N ALA A 45 -7.45 -5.77 15.53
CA ALA A 45 -8.39 -6.89 15.41
C ALA A 45 -9.25 -6.77 14.14
N LEU A 46 -9.77 -5.58 13.83
CA LEU A 46 -10.56 -5.33 12.62
C LEU A 46 -9.74 -5.57 11.35
N TYR A 47 -8.49 -5.10 11.29
CA TYR A 47 -7.58 -5.41 10.20
C TYR A 47 -7.27 -6.91 10.11
N GLY A 48 -7.05 -7.54 11.27
CA GLY A 48 -6.83 -8.99 11.35
C GLY A 48 -7.97 -9.80 10.76
N ILE A 49 -9.23 -9.41 11.01
CA ILE A 49 -10.41 -10.07 10.42
C ILE A 49 -10.35 -10.05 8.89
N VAL A 50 -10.05 -8.89 8.30
CA VAL A 50 -9.93 -8.77 6.83
C VAL A 50 -8.85 -9.70 6.30
N LEU A 51 -7.69 -9.70 6.92
CA LEU A 51 -6.53 -10.46 6.45
C LEU A 51 -6.71 -11.96 6.66
N THR A 52 -7.10 -12.40 7.87
CA THR A 52 -7.04 -13.82 8.25
C THR A 52 -8.35 -14.57 8.05
N ILE A 53 -9.50 -13.90 8.23
CA ILE A 53 -10.82 -14.51 8.09
C ILE A 53 -11.38 -14.30 6.70
N MET A 54 -11.40 -13.06 6.22
CA MET A 54 -11.88 -12.75 4.87
C MET A 54 -10.83 -13.11 3.81
N ARG A 55 -9.58 -13.33 4.21
CA ARG A 55 -8.44 -13.68 3.34
C ARG A 55 -8.26 -12.70 2.19
N ARG A 56 -8.44 -11.42 2.47
CA ARG A 56 -8.24 -10.37 1.49
C ARG A 56 -7.01 -9.54 1.81
N PRO A 57 -6.16 -9.25 0.82
CA PRO A 57 -5.10 -8.27 0.99
C PRO A 57 -5.69 -6.93 1.43
N LEU A 58 -4.99 -6.25 2.32
CA LEU A 58 -5.41 -4.96 2.87
C LEU A 58 -4.47 -3.88 2.40
N VAL A 59 -4.99 -2.86 1.74
CA VAL A 59 -4.23 -1.71 1.25
C VAL A 59 -4.46 -0.51 2.16
N ALA A 60 -3.39 0.19 2.50
CA ALA A 60 -3.49 1.41 3.30
C ALA A 60 -4.19 2.52 2.52
N GLY A 61 -4.98 3.32 3.22
CA GLY A 61 -5.53 4.55 2.65
C GLY A 61 -4.43 5.56 2.34
N SER A 62 -4.69 6.45 1.40
CA SER A 62 -3.75 7.49 0.95
C SER A 62 -3.40 8.50 2.04
N SER A 63 -4.25 8.66 3.03
CA SER A 63 -4.05 9.58 4.16
C SER A 63 -4.09 8.81 5.48
N GLN A 64 -3.02 8.86 6.24
CA GLN A 64 -2.91 8.17 7.52
C GLN A 64 -2.63 9.14 8.66
N THR A 65 -3.46 9.08 9.70
CA THR A 65 -3.17 9.73 10.98
C THR A 65 -1.98 9.05 11.67
N PRO A 66 -1.34 9.71 12.66
CA PRO A 66 -0.29 9.06 13.47
C PRO A 66 -0.77 7.76 14.14
N GLY A 67 -2.05 7.69 14.56
CA GLY A 67 -2.66 6.48 15.09
C GLY A 67 -2.79 5.38 14.03
N GLY A 68 -3.22 5.75 12.82
CA GLY A 68 -3.31 4.84 11.68
C GLY A 68 -1.95 4.23 11.34
N ARG A 69 -0.90 5.03 11.30
CA ARG A 69 0.47 4.53 11.05
C ARG A 69 0.94 3.52 12.09
N ARG A 70 0.66 3.76 13.39
CA ARG A 70 0.96 2.79 14.45
C ARG A 70 0.18 1.50 14.30
N ASN A 71 -1.08 1.57 13.89
CA ASN A 71 -1.87 0.37 13.61
C ASN A 71 -1.26 -0.45 12.48
N TRP A 72 -0.85 0.20 11.38
CA TRP A 72 -0.16 -0.47 10.27
C TRP A 72 1.15 -1.14 10.73
N ALA A 73 1.99 -0.43 11.47
CA ALA A 73 3.22 -1.01 12.02
C ALA A 73 2.94 -2.25 12.91
N SER A 74 1.79 -2.28 13.59
CA SER A 74 1.42 -3.43 14.43
C SER A 74 0.93 -4.65 13.65
N LEU A 75 0.58 -4.52 12.37
CA LEU A 75 0.10 -5.65 11.55
C LEU A 75 1.18 -6.71 11.34
N SER A 76 2.44 -6.31 11.23
CA SER A 76 3.56 -7.24 11.10
C SER A 76 3.73 -8.17 12.31
N GLN A 77 3.08 -7.85 13.45
CA GLN A 77 3.06 -8.69 14.65
C GLN A 77 1.98 -9.76 14.63
N ILE A 78 1.13 -9.79 13.61
CA ILE A 78 0.13 -10.84 13.44
C ILE A 78 0.81 -12.01 12.74
N PRO A 79 0.81 -13.23 13.32
CA PRO A 79 1.42 -14.39 12.69
C PRO A 79 0.87 -14.62 11.27
N GLY A 80 1.77 -14.84 10.33
CA GLY A 80 1.41 -15.08 8.93
C GLY A 80 1.01 -13.83 8.15
N VAL A 81 1.12 -12.63 8.72
CA VAL A 81 0.92 -11.37 7.99
C VAL A 81 2.27 -10.83 7.52
N GLU A 82 2.38 -10.62 6.22
CA GLU A 82 3.49 -9.91 5.59
C GLU A 82 3.06 -8.50 5.18
N MET A 83 3.90 -7.52 5.47
CA MET A 83 3.75 -6.15 4.99
C MET A 83 4.68 -5.90 3.82
N LYS A 84 4.14 -5.25 2.79
CA LYS A 84 4.86 -4.81 1.61
C LYS A 84 4.64 -3.32 1.40
N GLY A 85 5.67 -2.65 0.88
CA GLY A 85 5.52 -1.33 0.29
C GLY A 85 5.19 -1.47 -1.20
N TYR A 86 4.55 -0.45 -1.76
CA TYR A 86 4.41 -0.35 -3.21
C TYR A 86 4.62 1.09 -3.67
N VAL A 87 5.03 1.21 -4.92
CA VAL A 87 5.04 2.47 -5.65
C VAL A 87 4.21 2.28 -6.92
N ARG A 88 3.42 3.30 -7.24
CA ARG A 88 2.77 3.46 -8.53
C ARG A 88 3.56 4.50 -9.32
N LEU A 89 4.02 4.13 -10.49
CA LEU A 89 4.62 5.02 -11.46
C LEU A 89 3.67 5.16 -12.63
N ASP A 90 3.44 6.37 -13.09
CA ASP A 90 2.71 6.61 -14.32
C ASP A 90 3.67 6.64 -15.54
N GLU A 91 3.11 6.78 -16.73
CA GLU A 91 3.88 6.78 -17.97
C GLU A 91 4.83 7.97 -18.07
N GLU A 92 4.48 9.12 -17.46
CA GLU A 92 5.38 10.29 -17.40
C GLU A 92 6.60 10.00 -16.53
N ASP A 93 6.42 9.31 -15.40
CA ASP A 93 7.51 8.87 -14.53
C ASP A 93 8.50 7.94 -15.27
N LEU A 94 8.02 7.19 -16.24
CA LEU A 94 8.85 6.27 -17.05
C LEU A 94 9.45 6.92 -18.29
N GLU A 95 9.26 8.24 -18.48
CA GLU A 95 9.69 8.96 -19.70
C GLU A 95 9.17 8.29 -20.98
N THR A 96 7.96 7.74 -20.95
CA THR A 96 7.30 7.13 -22.10
C THR A 96 6.18 8.04 -22.58
N ASP A 97 5.99 8.12 -23.89
CA ASP A 97 4.84 8.82 -24.47
C ASP A 97 3.71 7.81 -24.71
N PRO A 98 2.59 7.89 -23.94
CA PRO A 98 1.47 6.95 -24.09
C PRO A 98 0.74 7.08 -25.45
N TYR A 99 0.93 8.20 -26.14
CA TYR A 99 0.34 8.45 -27.46
C TYR A 99 1.27 8.10 -28.61
N ASP A 100 2.52 7.74 -28.32
CA ASP A 100 3.44 7.27 -29.35
C ASP A 100 3.09 5.82 -29.72
N SER A 101 2.43 5.66 -30.86
CA SER A 101 2.11 4.35 -31.45
C SER A 101 3.35 3.59 -31.96
N ASP A 102 4.55 4.13 -31.77
CA ASP A 102 5.81 3.47 -32.17
C ASP A 102 6.09 2.27 -31.26
N PRO A 103 6.24 1.05 -31.84
CA PRO A 103 6.58 -0.16 -31.06
C PRO A 103 7.86 -0.03 -30.20
N ARG A 104 8.69 0.97 -30.45
CA ARG A 104 9.90 1.24 -29.69
C ARG A 104 9.61 1.73 -28.27
N TRP A 105 8.47 2.36 -28.02
CA TRP A 105 8.13 2.82 -26.68
C TRP A 105 7.87 1.65 -25.70
N ALA A 106 7.18 0.59 -26.15
CA ALA A 106 6.97 -0.60 -25.34
C ALA A 106 8.30 -1.21 -24.89
N LYS A 107 9.27 -1.27 -25.80
CA LYS A 107 10.63 -1.74 -25.47
C LYS A 107 11.36 -0.79 -24.53
N LYS A 108 11.18 0.53 -24.66
CA LYS A 108 11.75 1.52 -23.75
C LYS A 108 11.14 1.41 -22.37
N ALA A 109 9.81 1.24 -22.26
CA ALA A 109 9.12 1.02 -21.00
C ALA A 109 9.64 -0.24 -20.29
N GLU A 110 9.77 -1.37 -20.99
CA GLU A 110 10.35 -2.59 -20.42
C GLU A 110 11.79 -2.36 -19.90
N GLN A 111 12.63 -1.66 -20.64
CA GLN A 111 13.99 -1.34 -20.21
C GLN A 111 14.01 -0.45 -18.96
N ASN A 112 13.10 0.53 -18.88
CA ASN A 112 13.00 1.40 -17.72
C ASN A 112 12.50 0.62 -16.50
N ILE A 113 11.53 -0.28 -16.67
CA ILE A 113 11.05 -1.20 -15.61
C ILE A 113 12.21 -2.03 -15.07
N ASP A 114 13.01 -2.67 -15.93
CA ASP A 114 14.15 -3.48 -15.51
C ASP A 114 15.19 -2.67 -14.73
N VAL A 115 15.45 -1.43 -15.15
CA VAL A 115 16.35 -0.51 -14.45
C VAL A 115 15.81 -0.15 -13.07
N ILE A 116 14.51 0.16 -12.95
CA ILE A 116 13.87 0.48 -11.68
C ILE A 116 13.91 -0.73 -10.74
N MET A 117 13.56 -1.91 -11.24
CA MET A 117 13.61 -3.16 -10.46
C MET A 117 15.03 -3.44 -9.96
N GLY A 118 16.04 -3.28 -10.80
CA GLY A 118 17.43 -3.49 -10.42
C GLY A 118 17.95 -2.50 -9.38
N GLN A 119 17.50 -1.25 -9.43
CA GLN A 119 17.98 -0.19 -8.52
C GLN A 119 17.22 -0.13 -7.19
N LEU A 120 15.92 -0.39 -7.22
CA LEU A 120 15.07 -0.33 -6.03
C LEU A 120 14.98 -1.66 -5.30
N GLY A 121 15.43 -2.77 -5.91
CA GLY A 121 15.18 -4.11 -5.38
C GLY A 121 13.69 -4.46 -5.33
N GLY A 122 12.87 -3.74 -6.10
CA GLY A 122 11.43 -3.94 -6.16
C GLY A 122 11.07 -5.06 -7.13
N GLN A 123 9.86 -5.57 -6.96
CA GLN A 123 9.26 -6.55 -7.86
C GLN A 123 8.09 -5.91 -8.60
N TYR A 124 8.08 -6.00 -9.92
CA TYR A 124 6.91 -5.64 -10.71
C TYR A 124 5.72 -6.56 -10.37
N ILE A 125 4.58 -5.97 -10.01
CA ILE A 125 3.40 -6.71 -9.57
C ILE A 125 2.19 -6.53 -10.47
N GLY A 126 2.25 -5.64 -11.44
CA GLY A 126 1.21 -5.45 -12.43
C GLY A 126 1.12 -4.04 -12.98
N SER A 127 0.26 -3.88 -13.96
CA SER A 127 -0.07 -2.59 -14.57
C SER A 127 -1.56 -2.50 -14.87
N GLN A 128 -2.04 -1.27 -14.95
CA GLN A 128 -3.28 -0.89 -15.61
C GLN A 128 -2.94 0.20 -16.63
N PRO A 129 -3.82 0.54 -17.58
CA PRO A 129 -3.51 1.59 -18.54
C PRO A 129 -3.00 2.86 -17.87
N GLY A 130 -1.78 3.26 -18.19
CA GLY A 130 -1.11 4.44 -17.67
C GLY A 130 -0.40 4.30 -16.33
N ASP A 131 -0.53 3.18 -15.61
CA ASP A 131 0.08 2.99 -14.29
C ASP A 131 0.81 1.66 -14.17
N TYR A 132 1.99 1.70 -13.54
CA TYR A 132 2.84 0.54 -13.27
C TYR A 132 3.09 0.40 -11.77
N TYR A 133 2.94 -0.80 -11.24
CA TYR A 133 3.03 -1.08 -9.81
C TYR A 133 4.22 -1.96 -9.47
N PHE A 134 4.97 -1.56 -8.45
CA PHE A 134 6.15 -2.28 -7.95
C PHE A 134 6.02 -2.48 -6.44
N ALA A 135 6.25 -3.69 -5.97
CA ALA A 135 6.27 -4.01 -4.56
C ALA A 135 7.69 -4.07 -4.01
N PHE A 136 7.84 -3.67 -2.76
CA PHE A 136 9.11 -3.67 -2.03
C PHE A 136 8.93 -4.35 -0.69
N ASP A 137 9.96 -5.06 -0.25
CA ASP A 137 10.01 -5.54 1.13
C ASP A 137 10.21 -4.36 2.08
N VAL A 138 9.42 -4.35 3.15
CA VAL A 138 9.53 -3.33 4.19
C VAL A 138 9.85 -3.99 5.52
N GLN A 139 10.56 -3.26 6.37
CA GLN A 139 10.79 -3.71 7.74
C GLN A 139 9.45 -3.72 8.50
N PRO A 140 9.28 -4.59 9.50
CA PRO A 140 8.04 -4.69 10.26
C PRO A 140 7.50 -3.38 10.84
N THR A 141 8.38 -2.41 11.09
CA THR A 141 8.03 -1.09 11.62
C THR A 141 7.97 0.01 10.57
N THR A 142 8.26 -0.31 9.29
CA THR A 142 8.28 0.69 8.21
C THR A 142 6.93 1.37 8.07
N THR A 143 6.95 2.69 8.01
CA THR A 143 5.78 3.53 7.75
C THR A 143 5.76 3.96 6.28
N GLY A 144 4.60 4.42 5.80
CA GLY A 144 4.50 4.99 4.46
C GLY A 144 5.46 6.16 4.23
N LYS A 145 5.77 6.95 5.27
CA LYS A 145 6.73 8.06 5.18
C LYS A 145 8.18 7.57 4.97
N GLU A 146 8.58 6.50 5.64
CA GLU A 146 9.90 5.90 5.48
C GLU A 146 10.05 5.27 4.10
N LEU A 147 8.99 4.60 3.62
CA LEU A 147 8.96 4.07 2.28
C LEU A 147 9.05 5.18 1.23
N GLN A 148 8.31 6.29 1.40
CA GLN A 148 8.40 7.45 0.50
C GLN A 148 9.84 7.98 0.44
N ALA A 149 10.48 8.19 1.58
CA ALA A 149 11.86 8.68 1.64
C ALA A 149 12.85 7.72 0.95
N TYR A 150 12.64 6.41 1.09
CA TYR A 150 13.44 5.40 0.40
C TYR A 150 13.27 5.49 -1.13
N VAL A 151 12.04 5.58 -1.61
CA VAL A 151 11.73 5.71 -3.04
C VAL A 151 12.30 7.01 -3.59
N ASP A 152 12.09 8.15 -2.92
CA ASP A 152 12.61 9.46 -3.34
C ASP A 152 14.14 9.44 -3.48
N SER A 153 14.85 8.83 -2.53
CA SER A 153 16.30 8.77 -2.56
C SER A 153 16.85 7.89 -3.70
N ASN A 154 16.11 6.89 -4.13
CA ASN A 154 16.55 5.96 -5.17
C ASN A 154 16.07 6.37 -6.56
N LEU A 155 14.83 6.80 -6.72
CA LEU A 155 14.31 7.26 -8.01
C LEU A 155 14.90 8.59 -8.47
N SER A 156 15.26 9.50 -7.54
CA SER A 156 15.92 10.76 -7.90
C SER A 156 17.23 10.58 -8.67
N LYS A 157 17.85 9.39 -8.57
CA LYS A 157 19.04 9.03 -9.35
C LYS A 157 18.70 8.70 -10.80
N LEU A 158 17.49 8.26 -11.07
CA LEU A 158 17.01 7.87 -12.40
C LEU A 158 16.34 9.03 -13.13
N TYR A 159 15.55 9.81 -12.40
CA TYR A 159 14.70 10.84 -12.96
C TYR A 159 14.96 12.15 -12.25
N LYS A 160 15.51 13.14 -12.96
CA LYS A 160 15.83 14.45 -12.38
C LYS A 160 14.61 15.24 -11.91
N ASN A 161 13.41 14.86 -12.33
CA ASN A 161 12.17 15.62 -12.09
C ASN A 161 10.93 14.77 -11.78
N SER A 162 11.08 13.46 -11.46
CA SER A 162 9.90 12.64 -11.18
C SER A 162 9.29 12.97 -9.83
N THR A 163 8.04 13.37 -9.85
CA THR A 163 7.17 13.43 -8.68
C THR A 163 6.37 12.14 -8.64
N HIS A 164 6.89 11.09 -7.99
CA HIS A 164 6.09 9.87 -7.87
C HIS A 164 4.86 10.13 -7.04
N SER A 165 3.76 9.91 -7.69
CA SER A 165 2.49 10.34 -7.16
C SER A 165 1.93 9.44 -6.05
N HIS A 166 2.34 8.16 -5.96
CA HIS A 166 1.75 7.26 -4.97
C HIS A 166 2.71 6.19 -4.46
N VAL A 167 3.07 6.34 -3.20
CA VAL A 167 3.74 5.30 -2.41
C VAL A 167 2.80 4.88 -1.30
N GLY A 168 2.61 3.58 -1.13
CA GLY A 168 1.69 3.05 -0.13
C GLY A 168 2.18 1.77 0.52
N LEU A 169 1.35 1.25 1.40
CA LEU A 169 1.56 -0.02 2.09
C LEU A 169 0.39 -0.96 1.80
N TYR A 170 0.69 -2.23 1.70
CA TYR A 170 -0.33 -3.27 1.76
C TYR A 170 0.14 -4.44 2.64
N ALA A 171 -0.82 -5.18 3.15
CA ALA A 171 -0.58 -6.36 3.95
C ALA A 171 -1.27 -7.57 3.32
N VAL A 172 -0.63 -8.72 3.40
CA VAL A 172 -1.17 -10.00 2.93
C VAL A 172 -1.04 -11.04 4.03
N TRP A 173 -1.96 -12.00 4.08
CA TRP A 173 -1.84 -13.16 4.93
C TRP A 173 -1.33 -14.35 4.13
N THR A 174 -0.23 -14.96 4.57
CA THR A 174 0.46 -16.05 3.85
C THR A 174 0.02 -17.44 4.29
N GLY A 175 -0.82 -17.54 5.32
CA GLY A 175 -1.41 -18.81 5.75
C GLY A 175 -0.49 -19.71 6.59
N GLN A 176 0.57 -19.14 7.20
CA GLN A 176 1.42 -19.88 8.15
C GLN A 176 0.86 -19.87 9.57
#